data_355c14b385bcb9cddaa90b7421d0b05d
#
_entry.id   355c14b385bcb9cddaa90b7421d0b05d
#
_cell.length_a   1.000
_cell.length_b   1.000
_cell.length_c   1.000
_cell.angle_alpha   90.00
_cell.angle_beta   90.00
_cell.angle_gamma   90.00
#
_symmetry.space_group_name_H-M   'P 1'
#
loop_
_entity.id
_entity.type
_entity.pdbx_description
1 polymer ?
#
loop_
_entity_poly.entity_id
_entity_poly.type
_entity_poly.pdbx_seq_one_letter_code
_entity_poly.pdbx_strand_id
1 'polypeptide(L)'
;PQTDDVSHMSKYLHFGHVSPVYLSLRIRDAGTSQENIDSYLEELIVRRELTMNFVFYTEDYDSYSCLPDWAKKTLEEHKQDDREHVYTVKQLENSETHDPYWNAAMREMAHTGYMHNYMRMYWGKKILEWSNTPRHAYRATLHLNNKYFLDGRDANSFANVAWVFGQHDQGWKERPVYGKVRYMAASGLERKSKPEQYVEKVEKRIANSG
;
A
#
# COMPACT_ATOMS: atom_id res chain seq x y z
N PRO A 1 0.82 11.03 -7.37
CA PRO A 1 1.58 9.93 -8.00
C PRO A 1 2.36 10.36 -9.24
N GLN A 2 1.78 11.25 -10.05
CA GLN A 2 2.41 11.78 -11.28
C GLN A 2 3.67 12.62 -11.01
N THR A 3 3.72 13.31 -9.90
CA THR A 3 4.91 14.01 -9.39
C THR A 3 5.76 13.04 -8.55
N ASP A 4 6.97 13.42 -8.19
CA ASP A 4 7.89 12.60 -7.41
C ASP A 4 8.26 13.29 -6.09
N ASP A 5 7.27 13.96 -5.48
CA ASP A 5 7.43 14.78 -4.27
C ASP A 5 7.48 13.89 -3.00
N VAL A 6 8.40 12.91 -2.99
CA VAL A 6 8.62 11.97 -1.89
C VAL A 6 10.11 11.78 -1.63
N SER A 7 10.46 11.43 -0.40
CA SER A 7 11.86 11.32 0.02
C SER A 7 12.60 10.09 -0.52
N HIS A 8 11.89 9.04 -0.95
CA HIS A 8 12.45 7.73 -1.33
C HIS A 8 13.32 7.05 -0.25
N MET A 9 13.16 7.41 1.02
CA MET A 9 14.03 6.93 2.10
C MET A 9 13.66 5.54 2.63
N SER A 10 12.44 5.03 2.38
CA SER A 10 11.96 3.78 2.95
C SER A 10 12.89 2.59 2.72
N LYS A 11 13.40 2.41 1.50
CA LYS A 11 14.36 1.35 1.16
C LYS A 11 15.68 1.47 1.92
N TYR A 12 16.19 2.68 2.09
CA TYR A 12 17.44 2.92 2.82
C TYR A 12 17.29 2.73 4.33
N LEU A 13 16.12 3.07 4.87
CA LEU A 13 15.74 2.78 6.25
C LEU A 13 15.59 1.28 6.48
N HIS A 14 14.94 0.57 5.55
CA HIS A 14 14.75 -0.89 5.63
C HIS A 14 16.08 -1.63 5.70
N PHE A 15 17.03 -1.29 4.84
CA PHE A 15 18.37 -1.93 4.81
C PHE A 15 19.36 -1.33 5.81
N GLY A 16 18.95 -0.40 6.66
CA GLY A 16 19.83 0.22 7.66
C GLY A 16 20.94 1.11 7.08
N HIS A 17 20.82 1.53 5.82
CA HIS A 17 21.81 2.43 5.18
C HIS A 17 21.76 3.85 5.74
N VAL A 18 20.66 4.23 6.38
CA VAL A 18 20.48 5.52 7.03
C VAL A 18 19.75 5.37 8.35
N SER A 19 20.19 6.08 9.37
CA SER A 19 19.57 6.12 10.68
C SER A 19 18.33 7.01 10.67
N PRO A 20 17.16 6.57 11.22
CA PRO A 20 16.00 7.44 11.40
C PRO A 20 16.30 8.64 12.33
N VAL A 21 17.18 8.47 13.32
CA VAL A 21 17.63 9.57 14.19
C VAL A 21 18.40 10.61 13.39
N TYR A 22 19.34 10.17 12.55
CA TYR A 22 20.08 11.07 11.67
C TYR A 22 19.14 11.84 10.74
N LEU A 23 18.21 11.16 10.08
CA LEU A 23 17.21 11.81 9.22
C LEU A 23 16.36 12.83 9.99
N SER A 24 15.92 12.49 11.20
CA SER A 24 15.12 13.38 12.03
C SER A 24 15.86 14.70 12.34
N LEU A 25 17.16 14.61 12.65
CA LEU A 25 18.00 15.80 12.88
C LEU A 25 18.15 16.62 11.59
N ARG A 26 18.46 15.97 10.47
CA ARG A 26 18.64 16.66 9.18
C ARG A 26 17.36 17.35 8.68
N ILE A 27 16.19 16.75 8.91
CA ILE A 27 14.90 17.33 8.52
C ILE A 27 14.58 18.57 9.35
N ARG A 28 14.90 18.57 10.66
CA ARG A 28 14.74 19.76 11.51
C ARG A 28 15.56 20.94 11.02
N ASP A 29 16.72 20.68 10.43
CA ASP A 29 17.65 21.69 9.92
C ASP A 29 17.42 22.03 8.43
N ALA A 30 16.38 21.47 7.79
CA ALA A 30 16.20 21.55 6.33
C ALA A 30 15.73 22.92 5.80
N GLY A 31 15.42 23.89 6.67
CA GLY A 31 15.00 25.23 6.26
C GLY A 31 13.64 25.29 5.53
N THR A 32 12.80 24.28 5.70
CA THR A 32 11.42 24.23 5.16
C THR A 32 10.39 24.63 6.21
N SER A 33 9.09 24.68 5.84
CA SER A 33 8.02 25.01 6.79
C SER A 33 7.93 24.00 7.93
N GLN A 34 7.55 24.48 9.13
CA GLN A 34 7.37 23.63 10.30
C GLN A 34 6.32 22.52 10.04
N GLU A 35 5.26 22.82 9.29
CA GLU A 35 4.24 21.85 8.90
C GLU A 35 4.83 20.69 8.11
N ASN A 36 5.73 20.94 7.17
CA ASN A 36 6.41 19.89 6.41
C ASN A 36 7.34 19.06 7.30
N ILE A 37 8.06 19.71 8.23
CA ILE A 37 8.92 19.05 9.20
C ILE A 37 8.10 18.11 10.07
N ASP A 38 7.01 18.60 10.67
CA ASP A 38 6.16 17.85 11.57
C ASP A 38 5.49 16.66 10.85
N SER A 39 4.99 16.89 9.63
CA SER A 39 4.40 15.84 8.80
C SER A 39 5.41 14.72 8.48
N TYR A 40 6.65 15.08 8.13
CA TYR A 40 7.68 14.10 7.84
C TYR A 40 8.11 13.32 9.09
N LEU A 41 8.25 13.99 10.23
CA LEU A 41 8.63 13.35 11.49
C LEU A 41 7.51 12.45 12.03
N GLU A 42 6.24 12.82 11.83
CA GLU A 42 5.10 11.95 12.14
C GLU A 42 5.23 10.61 11.41
N GLU A 43 5.49 10.62 10.11
CA GLU A 43 5.65 9.40 9.31
C GLU A 43 6.92 8.62 9.70
N LEU A 44 8.04 9.31 9.84
CA LEU A 44 9.34 8.70 10.10
C LEU A 44 9.44 8.07 11.50
N ILE A 45 8.86 8.73 12.51
CA ILE A 45 8.98 8.32 13.92
C ILE A 45 7.69 7.62 14.34
N VAL A 46 6.57 8.35 14.41
CA VAL A 46 5.34 7.85 15.04
C VAL A 46 4.78 6.67 14.26
N ARG A 47 4.55 6.83 12.97
CA ARG A 47 3.98 5.76 12.15
C ARG A 47 4.89 4.55 12.08
N ARG A 48 6.19 4.77 11.91
CA ARG A 48 7.17 3.69 11.84
C ARG A 48 7.25 2.90 13.16
N GLU A 49 7.30 3.56 14.30
CA GLU A 49 7.34 2.90 15.61
C GLU A 49 6.03 2.15 15.91
N LEU A 50 4.88 2.68 15.51
CA LEU A 50 3.60 1.96 15.63
C LEU A 50 3.60 0.65 14.85
N THR A 51 4.23 0.61 13.68
CA THR A 51 4.32 -0.63 12.89
C THR A 51 5.28 -1.64 13.53
N MET A 52 6.38 -1.19 14.13
CA MET A 52 7.28 -2.03 14.89
C MET A 52 6.60 -2.63 16.12
N ASN A 53 5.85 -1.81 16.87
CA ASN A 53 5.04 -2.28 17.99
C ASN A 53 3.98 -3.30 17.53
N PHE A 54 3.31 -3.04 16.40
CA PHE A 54 2.36 -3.98 15.83
C PHE A 54 3.00 -5.36 15.60
N VAL A 55 4.12 -5.41 14.89
CA VAL A 55 4.82 -6.67 14.60
C VAL A 55 5.34 -7.35 15.87
N PHE A 56 5.84 -6.58 16.84
CA PHE A 56 6.39 -7.12 18.07
C PHE A 56 5.33 -7.72 19.00
N TYR A 57 4.17 -7.09 19.10
CA TYR A 57 3.12 -7.49 20.05
C TYR A 57 1.99 -8.33 19.42
N THR A 58 1.99 -8.57 18.11
CA THR A 58 0.97 -9.35 17.42
C THR A 58 1.60 -10.63 16.88
N GLU A 59 1.31 -11.76 17.49
CA GLU A 59 1.92 -13.06 17.15
C GLU A 59 1.70 -13.47 15.69
N ASP A 60 0.51 -13.17 15.15
CA ASP A 60 0.09 -13.53 13.80
C ASP A 60 0.06 -12.31 12.83
N TYR A 61 0.95 -11.35 13.03
CA TYR A 61 1.03 -10.08 12.29
C TYR A 61 1.12 -10.24 10.77
N ASP A 62 1.59 -11.36 10.28
CA ASP A 62 1.77 -11.67 8.86
C ASP A 62 0.56 -12.43 8.25
N SER A 63 -0.51 -12.59 9.01
CA SER A 63 -1.68 -13.34 8.57
C SER A 63 -2.98 -12.53 8.66
N TYR A 64 -4.01 -13.00 7.93
CA TYR A 64 -5.35 -12.39 7.97
C TYR A 64 -5.98 -12.37 9.36
N SER A 65 -5.57 -13.28 10.25
CA SER A 65 -6.07 -13.39 11.62
C SER A 65 -5.71 -12.18 12.49
N CYS A 66 -4.62 -11.45 12.18
CA CYS A 66 -4.21 -10.25 12.90
C CYS A 66 -5.24 -9.10 12.82
N LEU A 67 -6.15 -9.13 11.85
CA LEU A 67 -7.11 -8.06 11.63
C LEU A 67 -8.10 -7.94 12.81
N PRO A 68 -8.58 -6.73 13.10
CA PRO A 68 -9.57 -6.53 14.16
C PRO A 68 -10.89 -7.25 13.83
N ASP A 69 -11.60 -7.68 14.85
CA ASP A 69 -12.81 -8.49 14.71
C ASP A 69 -13.89 -7.82 13.86
N TRP A 70 -14.05 -6.50 13.97
CA TRP A 70 -15.00 -5.77 13.15
C TRP A 70 -14.71 -5.87 11.66
N ALA A 71 -13.41 -5.81 11.26
CA ALA A 71 -12.99 -5.90 9.87
C ALA A 71 -13.15 -7.34 9.35
N LYS A 72 -12.72 -8.34 10.13
CA LYS A 72 -12.92 -9.76 9.78
C LYS A 72 -14.40 -10.08 9.59
N LYS A 73 -15.25 -9.63 10.52
CA LYS A 73 -16.68 -9.85 10.47
C LYS A 73 -17.30 -9.27 9.21
N THR A 74 -17.09 -7.99 8.95
CA THR A 74 -17.69 -7.34 7.77
C THR A 74 -17.18 -7.93 6.46
N LEU A 75 -15.89 -8.27 6.34
CA LEU A 75 -15.34 -8.90 5.14
C LEU A 75 -15.87 -10.33 4.94
N GLU A 76 -16.12 -11.06 6.01
CA GLU A 76 -16.72 -12.40 5.94
C GLU A 76 -18.20 -12.37 5.53
N GLU A 77 -18.96 -11.37 6.02
CA GLU A 77 -20.36 -11.13 5.63
C GLU A 77 -20.46 -10.83 4.12
N HIS A 78 -19.49 -10.14 3.55
CA HIS A 78 -19.43 -9.72 2.15
C HIS A 78 -18.59 -10.64 1.23
N LYS A 79 -18.14 -11.80 1.71
CA LYS A 79 -17.28 -12.69 0.90
C LYS A 79 -17.96 -13.32 -0.32
N GLN A 80 -19.28 -13.44 -0.27
CA GLN A 80 -20.10 -14.01 -1.35
C GLN A 80 -20.68 -12.96 -2.29
N ASP A 81 -20.39 -11.66 -2.04
CA ASP A 81 -20.85 -10.60 -2.92
C ASP A 81 -20.29 -10.79 -4.34
N ASP A 82 -21.10 -10.45 -5.33
CA ASP A 82 -20.71 -10.53 -6.73
C ASP A 82 -19.52 -9.59 -7.03
N ARG A 83 -18.58 -10.09 -7.81
CA ARG A 83 -17.42 -9.36 -8.29
C ARG A 83 -17.45 -9.27 -9.79
N GLU A 84 -17.41 -8.06 -10.31
CA GLU A 84 -17.39 -7.82 -11.76
C GLU A 84 -16.15 -8.45 -12.41
N HIS A 85 -15.03 -8.42 -11.71
CA HIS A 85 -13.77 -9.00 -12.16
C HIS A 85 -13.13 -9.83 -11.05
N VAL A 86 -12.52 -10.94 -11.44
CA VAL A 86 -11.72 -11.80 -10.56
C VAL A 86 -10.43 -12.16 -11.27
N TYR A 87 -9.29 -11.97 -10.58
CA TYR A 87 -7.98 -12.29 -11.14
C TYR A 87 -7.22 -13.29 -10.28
N THR A 88 -6.48 -14.17 -10.93
CA THR A 88 -5.49 -15.02 -10.28
C THR A 88 -4.28 -14.20 -9.84
N VAL A 89 -3.52 -14.69 -8.85
CA VAL A 89 -2.27 -14.04 -8.42
C VAL A 89 -1.32 -13.85 -9.61
N LYS A 90 -1.25 -14.82 -10.53
CA LYS A 90 -0.40 -14.74 -11.72
C LYS A 90 -0.81 -13.62 -12.68
N GLN A 91 -2.12 -13.43 -12.91
CA GLN A 91 -2.61 -12.30 -13.72
C GLN A 91 -2.32 -10.95 -13.06
N LEU A 92 -2.52 -10.85 -11.74
CA LEU A 92 -2.13 -9.67 -10.97
C LEU A 92 -0.63 -9.40 -11.10
N GLU A 93 0.20 -10.40 -10.90
CA GLU A 93 1.65 -10.31 -11.02
C GLU A 93 2.13 -9.87 -12.40
N ASN A 94 1.46 -10.34 -13.44
CA ASN A 94 1.74 -9.98 -14.84
C ASN A 94 1.13 -8.64 -15.27
N SER A 95 0.42 -7.93 -14.38
CA SER A 95 -0.29 -6.67 -14.71
C SER A 95 -1.36 -6.87 -15.80
N GLU A 96 -2.09 -7.99 -15.78
CA GLU A 96 -3.10 -8.39 -16.76
C GLU A 96 -4.52 -8.10 -16.27
N THR A 97 -4.76 -6.91 -15.70
CA THR A 97 -6.09 -6.49 -15.29
C THR A 97 -6.71 -5.53 -16.31
N HIS A 98 -8.00 -5.25 -16.16
CA HIS A 98 -8.70 -4.23 -16.97
C HIS A 98 -8.33 -2.80 -16.61
N ASP A 99 -7.69 -2.57 -15.46
CA ASP A 99 -7.40 -1.24 -14.91
C ASP A 99 -5.98 -0.79 -15.28
N PRO A 100 -5.82 0.19 -16.19
CA PRO A 100 -4.51 0.65 -16.63
C PRO A 100 -3.70 1.32 -15.52
N TYR A 101 -4.35 1.97 -14.56
CA TYR A 101 -3.69 2.64 -13.44
C TYR A 101 -3.09 1.62 -12.48
N TRP A 102 -3.85 0.56 -12.19
CA TRP A 102 -3.39 -0.54 -11.37
C TRP A 102 -2.23 -1.31 -12.04
N ASN A 103 -2.39 -1.59 -13.34
CA ASN A 103 -1.35 -2.29 -14.11
C ASN A 103 -0.04 -1.48 -14.17
N ALA A 104 -0.13 -0.15 -14.33
CA ALA A 104 1.05 0.70 -14.28
C ALA A 104 1.73 0.65 -12.90
N ALA A 105 0.94 0.69 -11.81
CA ALA A 105 1.46 0.61 -10.46
C ALA A 105 2.17 -0.74 -10.20
N MET A 106 1.59 -1.84 -10.66
CA MET A 106 2.20 -3.16 -10.53
C MET A 106 3.50 -3.26 -11.34
N ARG A 107 3.54 -2.73 -12.57
CA ARG A 107 4.75 -2.67 -13.40
C ARG A 107 5.83 -1.80 -12.78
N GLU A 108 5.48 -0.61 -12.24
CA GLU A 108 6.44 0.24 -11.52
C GLU A 108 7.10 -0.54 -10.38
N MET A 109 6.29 -1.21 -9.56
CA MET A 109 6.77 -2.03 -8.45
C MET A 109 7.70 -3.15 -8.93
N ALA A 110 7.29 -3.91 -9.93
CA ALA A 110 8.06 -5.06 -10.43
C ALA A 110 9.43 -4.66 -11.01
N HIS A 111 9.53 -3.49 -11.67
CA HIS A 111 10.75 -3.02 -12.32
C HIS A 111 11.66 -2.18 -11.41
N THR A 112 11.08 -1.46 -10.46
CA THR A 112 11.84 -0.48 -9.65
C THR A 112 11.92 -0.82 -8.16
N GLY A 113 11.12 -1.79 -7.71
CA GLY A 113 10.93 -2.07 -6.28
C GLY A 113 10.23 -0.94 -5.51
N TYR A 114 9.59 -0.01 -6.21
CA TYR A 114 8.94 1.17 -5.66
C TYR A 114 7.53 1.37 -6.23
N MET A 115 6.68 1.99 -5.45
CA MET A 115 5.37 2.49 -5.86
C MET A 115 5.00 3.68 -4.95
N HIS A 116 4.47 4.75 -5.54
CA HIS A 116 3.99 5.89 -4.76
C HIS A 116 2.95 5.45 -3.73
N ASN A 117 3.02 5.95 -2.48
CA ASN A 117 2.18 5.48 -1.37
C ASN A 117 0.66 5.51 -1.68
N TYR A 118 0.17 6.56 -2.33
CA TYR A 118 -1.24 6.66 -2.72
C TYR A 118 -1.64 5.55 -3.73
N MET A 119 -0.75 5.21 -4.66
CA MET A 119 -0.95 4.09 -5.59
C MET A 119 -0.86 2.74 -4.88
N ARG A 120 0.03 2.59 -3.87
CA ARG A 120 0.13 1.37 -3.05
C ARG A 120 -1.17 1.07 -2.32
N MET A 121 -1.83 2.11 -1.79
CA MET A 121 -3.16 1.97 -1.18
C MET A 121 -4.21 1.54 -2.20
N TYR A 122 -4.27 2.20 -3.36
CA TYR A 122 -5.18 1.85 -4.44
C TYR A 122 -4.96 0.41 -4.92
N TRP A 123 -3.71 0.04 -5.18
CA TRP A 123 -3.28 -1.28 -5.59
C TRP A 123 -3.78 -2.38 -4.63
N GLY A 124 -3.56 -2.21 -3.33
CA GLY A 124 -3.98 -3.19 -2.33
C GLY A 124 -5.51 -3.28 -2.20
N LYS A 125 -6.22 -2.15 -2.26
CA LYS A 125 -7.70 -2.12 -2.22
C LYS A 125 -8.31 -2.84 -3.42
N LYS A 126 -7.71 -2.72 -4.61
CA LYS A 126 -8.18 -3.41 -5.81
C LYS A 126 -7.92 -4.94 -5.77
N ILE A 127 -6.85 -5.38 -5.13
CA ILE A 127 -6.64 -6.83 -4.90
C ILE A 127 -7.77 -7.39 -4.03
N LEU A 128 -8.21 -6.67 -2.98
CA LEU A 128 -9.37 -7.08 -2.18
C LEU A 128 -10.65 -7.17 -3.04
N GLU A 129 -10.88 -6.17 -3.89
CA GLU A 129 -12.05 -6.12 -4.76
C GLU A 129 -12.11 -7.29 -5.75
N TRP A 130 -10.95 -7.69 -6.29
CA TRP A 130 -10.85 -8.65 -7.39
C TRP A 130 -10.46 -10.07 -6.97
N SER A 131 -10.44 -10.36 -5.70
CA SER A 131 -10.11 -11.71 -5.19
C SER A 131 -11.37 -12.45 -4.73
N ASN A 132 -11.39 -13.78 -4.93
CA ASN A 132 -12.51 -14.64 -4.55
C ASN A 132 -12.86 -14.56 -3.05
N THR A 133 -11.87 -14.39 -2.18
CA THR A 133 -12.08 -14.29 -0.74
C THR A 133 -11.14 -13.25 -0.11
N PRO A 134 -11.56 -12.61 1.01
CA PRO A 134 -10.70 -11.67 1.73
C PRO A 134 -9.38 -12.29 2.22
N ARG A 135 -9.40 -13.55 2.63
CA ARG A 135 -8.18 -14.27 3.04
C ARG A 135 -7.21 -14.48 1.89
N HIS A 136 -7.73 -14.80 0.71
CA HIS A 136 -6.91 -14.93 -0.50
C HIS A 136 -6.33 -13.57 -0.89
N ALA A 137 -7.15 -12.53 -0.87
CA ALA A 137 -6.72 -11.15 -1.13
C ALA A 137 -5.57 -10.71 -0.21
N TYR A 138 -5.70 -10.95 1.10
CA TYR A 138 -4.67 -10.63 2.08
C TYR A 138 -3.33 -11.31 1.74
N ARG A 139 -3.36 -12.63 1.52
CA ARG A 139 -2.16 -13.40 1.18
C ARG A 139 -1.54 -12.95 -0.15
N ALA A 140 -2.36 -12.69 -1.16
CA ALA A 140 -1.88 -12.19 -2.46
C ALA A 140 -1.22 -10.81 -2.32
N THR A 141 -1.86 -9.89 -1.58
CA THR A 141 -1.32 -8.55 -1.32
C THR A 141 0.01 -8.63 -0.58
N LEU A 142 0.08 -9.41 0.50
CA LEU A 142 1.31 -9.57 1.28
C LEU A 142 2.42 -10.24 0.46
N HIS A 143 2.09 -11.28 -0.31
CA HIS A 143 3.03 -11.99 -1.17
C HIS A 143 3.66 -11.06 -2.21
N LEU A 144 2.85 -10.34 -2.99
CA LEU A 144 3.34 -9.43 -4.02
C LEU A 144 4.11 -8.26 -3.44
N ASN A 145 3.63 -7.68 -2.31
CA ASN A 145 4.34 -6.64 -1.59
C ASN A 145 5.75 -7.09 -1.18
N ASN A 146 5.85 -8.24 -0.53
CA ASN A 146 7.11 -8.74 0.00
C ASN A 146 8.05 -9.30 -1.07
N LYS A 147 7.51 -9.68 -2.22
CA LYS A 147 8.30 -10.16 -3.36
C LYS A 147 8.98 -9.02 -4.12
N TYR A 148 8.30 -7.91 -4.33
CA TYR A 148 8.73 -6.89 -5.28
C TYR A 148 9.22 -5.59 -4.66
N PHE A 149 8.65 -5.12 -3.53
CA PHE A 149 9.12 -3.88 -2.93
C PHE A 149 10.50 -4.02 -2.31
N LEU A 150 11.37 -3.03 -2.54
CA LEU A 150 12.67 -2.93 -1.87
C LEU A 150 12.53 -2.76 -0.36
N ASP A 151 11.48 -2.09 0.10
CA ASP A 151 11.09 -1.99 1.51
C ASP A 151 10.09 -3.09 1.94
N GLY A 152 9.96 -4.15 1.16
CA GLY A 152 9.19 -5.35 1.49
C GLY A 152 9.79 -6.10 2.69
N ARG A 153 8.96 -6.85 3.44
CA ARG A 153 9.34 -7.60 4.65
C ARG A 153 9.78 -6.73 5.85
N ASP A 154 9.59 -5.42 5.74
CA ASP A 154 9.71 -4.48 6.86
C ASP A 154 8.47 -4.54 7.76
N ALA A 155 8.56 -4.07 9.01
CA ALA A 155 7.40 -3.93 9.88
C ALA A 155 6.29 -3.09 9.23
N ASN A 156 6.66 -2.03 8.48
CA ASN A 156 5.72 -1.24 7.70
C ASN A 156 4.99 -2.05 6.62
N SER A 157 5.63 -3.05 6.01
CA SER A 157 4.99 -3.92 5.03
C SER A 157 3.80 -4.67 5.62
N PHE A 158 4.00 -5.33 6.75
CA PHE A 158 2.97 -6.11 7.42
C PHE A 158 1.83 -5.22 7.93
N ALA A 159 2.17 -4.14 8.63
CA ALA A 159 1.17 -3.22 9.17
C ALA A 159 0.37 -2.51 8.08
N ASN A 160 1.01 -2.08 6.98
CA ASN A 160 0.32 -1.41 5.88
C ASN A 160 -0.54 -2.36 5.04
N VAL A 161 -0.11 -3.61 4.85
CA VAL A 161 -0.99 -4.62 4.24
C VAL A 161 -2.19 -4.87 5.15
N ALA A 162 -2.00 -5.08 6.45
CA ALA A 162 -3.10 -5.23 7.40
C ALA A 162 -4.03 -3.99 7.40
N TRP A 163 -3.49 -2.79 7.27
CA TRP A 163 -4.27 -1.55 7.19
C TRP A 163 -5.16 -1.50 5.93
N VAL A 164 -4.73 -2.02 4.79
CA VAL A 164 -5.59 -2.17 3.60
C VAL A 164 -6.88 -2.92 3.94
N PHE A 165 -6.82 -3.88 4.86
CA PHE A 165 -7.93 -4.74 5.27
C PHE A 165 -8.64 -4.28 6.56
N GLY A 166 -8.31 -3.10 7.08
CA GLY A 166 -9.03 -2.48 8.21
C GLY A 166 -8.25 -2.37 9.52
N GLN A 167 -7.00 -2.88 9.61
CA GLN A 167 -6.17 -2.68 10.80
C GLN A 167 -5.89 -1.18 11.01
N HIS A 168 -6.00 -0.71 12.23
CA HIS A 168 -5.79 0.70 12.60
C HIS A 168 -6.71 1.71 11.86
N ASP A 169 -7.83 1.25 11.28
CA ASP A 169 -8.83 2.09 10.63
C ASP A 169 -10.18 1.98 11.38
N GLN A 170 -11.14 2.77 10.96
CA GLN A 170 -12.51 2.74 11.47
C GLN A 170 -13.47 2.19 10.41
N GLY A 171 -14.67 1.81 10.85
CA GLY A 171 -15.73 1.40 9.93
C GLY A 171 -16.22 2.56 9.07
N TRP A 172 -16.31 2.33 7.77
CA TRP A 172 -16.84 3.25 6.78
C TRP A 172 -18.27 2.86 6.36
N LYS A 173 -18.88 3.67 5.49
CA LYS A 173 -20.18 3.32 4.90
C LYS A 173 -20.05 1.99 4.15
N GLU A 174 -20.92 1.06 4.51
CA GLU A 174 -20.95 -0.30 3.98
C GLU A 174 -21.16 -0.35 2.47
N ARG A 175 -20.43 -1.25 1.80
CA ARG A 175 -20.45 -1.43 0.35
C ARG A 175 -20.24 -2.90 -0.01
N PRO A 176 -20.74 -3.35 -1.18
CA PRO A 176 -20.44 -4.69 -1.67
C PRO A 176 -18.94 -4.97 -1.67
N VAL A 177 -18.57 -6.23 -1.41
CA VAL A 177 -17.20 -6.76 -1.34
C VAL A 177 -16.38 -6.23 -0.17
N TYR A 178 -16.42 -4.93 0.09
CA TYR A 178 -15.62 -4.25 1.13
C TYR A 178 -16.29 -4.25 2.51
N GLY A 179 -17.62 -4.46 2.56
CA GLY A 179 -18.37 -4.20 3.78
C GLY A 179 -18.07 -2.78 4.30
N LYS A 180 -17.67 -2.67 5.56
CA LYS A 180 -17.30 -1.41 6.21
C LYS A 180 -15.81 -1.06 6.08
N VAL A 181 -15.02 -1.88 5.42
CA VAL A 181 -13.62 -1.56 5.14
C VAL A 181 -13.55 -0.44 4.09
N ARG A 182 -12.65 0.50 4.29
CA ARG A 182 -12.43 1.63 3.37
C ARG A 182 -12.11 1.13 1.97
N TYR A 183 -12.81 1.66 0.95
CA TYR A 183 -12.59 1.35 -0.44
C TYR A 183 -11.88 2.47 -1.20
N MET A 184 -11.33 2.17 -2.38
CA MET A 184 -10.81 3.17 -3.30
C MET A 184 -11.29 2.86 -4.73
N ALA A 185 -11.97 3.84 -5.35
CA ALA A 185 -12.42 3.77 -6.74
C ALA A 185 -11.47 4.51 -7.69
N ALA A 186 -11.42 4.11 -8.97
CA ALA A 186 -10.68 4.81 -10.02
C ALA A 186 -11.10 6.28 -10.13
N SER A 187 -12.40 6.56 -10.09
CA SER A 187 -12.93 7.94 -10.09
C SER A 187 -12.46 8.78 -8.90
N GLY A 188 -12.17 8.15 -7.76
CA GLY A 188 -11.57 8.82 -6.61
C GLY A 188 -10.08 9.15 -6.81
N LEU A 189 -9.36 8.28 -7.50
CA LEU A 189 -7.98 8.50 -7.92
C LEU A 189 -7.89 9.67 -8.92
N GLU A 190 -8.74 9.68 -9.94
CA GLU A 190 -8.82 10.73 -10.96
C GLU A 190 -9.12 12.12 -10.39
N ARG A 191 -9.99 12.20 -9.38
CA ARG A 191 -10.28 13.48 -8.69
C ARG A 191 -9.12 14.04 -7.89
N LYS A 192 -8.25 13.19 -7.39
CA LYS A 192 -7.15 13.57 -6.46
C LYS A 192 -5.79 13.63 -7.13
N SER A 193 -5.66 13.08 -8.33
CA SER A 193 -4.39 12.98 -9.03
C SER A 193 -4.61 12.98 -10.54
N LYS A 194 -3.52 12.87 -11.30
CA LYS A 194 -3.56 12.73 -12.77
C LYS A 194 -3.02 11.34 -13.12
N PRO A 195 -3.85 10.29 -13.00
CA PRO A 195 -3.38 8.91 -13.12
C PRO A 195 -2.91 8.56 -14.54
N GLU A 196 -3.42 9.23 -15.59
CA GLU A 196 -2.92 9.08 -16.96
C GLU A 196 -1.44 9.50 -17.05
N GLN A 197 -1.09 10.64 -16.45
CA GLN A 197 0.30 11.12 -16.40
C GLN A 197 1.19 10.18 -15.59
N TYR A 198 0.63 9.52 -14.57
CA TYR A 198 1.34 8.49 -13.81
C TYR A 198 1.63 7.27 -14.70
N VAL A 199 0.67 6.80 -15.50
CA VAL A 199 0.88 5.70 -16.45
C VAL A 199 2.02 6.04 -17.42
N GLU A 200 1.95 7.22 -18.07
CA GLU A 200 3.00 7.67 -19.00
C GLU A 200 4.38 7.76 -18.34
N LYS A 201 4.44 8.27 -17.09
CA LYS A 201 5.69 8.32 -16.30
C LYS A 201 6.28 6.93 -16.09
N VAL A 202 5.45 5.96 -15.71
CA VAL A 202 5.88 4.58 -15.47
C VAL A 202 6.39 3.94 -16.75
N GLU A 203 5.69 4.09 -17.85
CA GLU A 203 6.09 3.53 -19.14
C GLU A 203 7.43 4.10 -19.64
N LYS A 204 7.61 5.42 -19.53
CA LYS A 204 8.88 6.07 -19.84
C LYS A 204 10.02 5.56 -18.94
N ARG A 205 9.75 5.36 -17.64
CA ARG A 205 10.76 4.85 -16.70
C ARG A 205 11.20 3.44 -17.05
N ILE A 206 10.25 2.55 -17.38
CA ILE A 206 10.54 1.17 -17.77
C ILE A 206 11.32 1.12 -19.10
N ALA A 207 10.89 1.90 -20.09
CA ALA A 207 11.58 1.96 -21.39
C ALA A 207 13.04 2.44 -21.28
N ASN A 208 13.34 3.33 -20.33
CA ASN A 208 14.70 3.86 -20.11
C ASN A 208 15.58 2.95 -19.22
N SER A 209 15.03 1.89 -18.66
CA SER A 209 15.76 0.96 -17.77
C SER A 209 16.18 -0.34 -18.46
N GLY A 210 15.80 -0.55 -19.71
CA GLY A 210 16.20 -1.65 -20.59
C GLY A 210 17.29 -1.20 -21.54
#